data_6b4b7c3917c8f883846e4e46c94ea897
#
_entry.id   6b4b7c3917c8f883846e4e46c94ea897
#
_cell.length_a   1.000
_cell.length_b   1.000
_cell.length_c   1.000
_cell.angle_alpha   90.00
_cell.angle_beta   90.00
_cell.angle_gamma   90.00
#
_symmetry.space_group_name_H-M   'P 1'
#
loop_
_entity.id
_entity.type
_entity.pdbx_description
1 polymer ?
#
loop_
_entity_poly.entity_id
_entity_poly.type
_entity_poly.pdbx_seq_one_letter_code
_entity_poly.pdbx_strand_id
1 'polypeptide(L)'
;MTITTRRGLIGAVALSGAALGATRLQASPAPLDLATLRKETDVACLYHCDFGDDRRFSQMLQNINNHLSVYDFDTLKVKIVIVAHGAGIKFFLHDLSGTPWQEETIDADIYKRFVRLTKFGVEAYLCQITYERLNIDLARTRSEKFLRFVPSGVATVAELQAKGFGYLKIG
;
A
#
# COMPACT_ATOMS: atom_id res chain seq x y z
N MET A 1 -4.33 -68.67 51.38
CA MET A 1 -3.64 -68.31 50.11
C MET A 1 -4.42 -67.14 49.51
N THR A 2 -3.96 -65.93 49.77
CA THR A 2 -4.71 -64.68 49.46
C THR A 2 -3.96 -63.91 48.38
N ILE A 3 -4.57 -63.76 47.25
CA ILE A 3 -3.99 -63.01 46.10
C ILE A 3 -4.50 -61.56 46.15
N THR A 4 -3.59 -60.64 46.37
CA THR A 4 -3.89 -59.19 46.41
C THR A 4 -3.65 -58.61 45.02
N THR A 5 -4.73 -58.12 44.39
CA THR A 5 -4.71 -57.41 43.09
C THR A 5 -4.46 -55.93 43.34
N ARG A 6 -3.34 -55.39 42.84
CA ARG A 6 -3.05 -53.96 42.82
C ARG A 6 -3.72 -53.33 41.60
N ARG A 7 -4.65 -52.41 41.81
CA ARG A 7 -5.20 -51.52 40.81
C ARG A 7 -4.23 -50.34 40.60
N GLY A 8 -3.65 -50.24 39.42
CA GLY A 8 -2.87 -49.06 39.00
C GLY A 8 -3.80 -47.93 38.59
N LEU A 9 -3.61 -46.73 39.18
CA LEU A 9 -4.20 -45.51 38.73
C LEU A 9 -3.40 -45.02 37.53
N ILE A 10 -4.06 -44.89 36.38
CA ILE A 10 -3.53 -44.19 35.24
C ILE A 10 -3.96 -42.71 35.33
N GLY A 11 -3.02 -41.84 35.68
CA GLY A 11 -3.23 -40.40 35.66
C GLY A 11 -3.23 -39.86 34.22
N ALA A 12 -4.34 -39.31 33.80
CA ALA A 12 -4.43 -38.60 32.52
C ALA A 12 -3.79 -37.24 32.65
N VAL A 13 -2.67 -36.98 32.00
CA VAL A 13 -2.06 -35.65 31.86
C VAL A 13 -2.78 -34.94 30.73
N ALA A 14 -3.59 -33.95 31.04
CA ALA A 14 -4.19 -33.04 30.09
C ALA A 14 -3.11 -32.06 29.60
N LEU A 15 -2.62 -32.22 28.38
CA LEU A 15 -1.80 -31.24 27.66
C LEU A 15 -2.69 -30.07 27.22
N SER A 16 -2.68 -28.98 27.97
CA SER A 16 -3.26 -27.72 27.56
C SER A 16 -2.40 -27.10 26.44
N GLY A 17 -2.79 -27.32 25.20
CA GLY A 17 -2.17 -26.68 24.05
C GLY A 17 -2.49 -25.18 24.04
N ALA A 18 -1.55 -24.35 24.47
CA ALA A 18 -1.60 -22.91 24.23
C ALA A 18 -1.41 -22.68 22.71
N ALA A 19 -2.50 -22.35 22.01
CA ALA A 19 -2.44 -21.87 20.64
C ALA A 19 -1.73 -20.50 20.65
N LEU A 20 -0.44 -20.48 20.37
CA LEU A 20 0.30 -19.27 20.05
C LEU A 20 -0.30 -18.72 18.74
N GLY A 21 -1.19 -17.72 18.88
CA GLY A 21 -1.68 -16.94 17.76
C GLY A 21 -0.48 -16.28 17.09
N ALA A 22 -0.05 -16.81 15.95
CA ALA A 22 0.94 -16.17 15.12
C ALA A 22 0.34 -14.86 14.58
N THR A 23 0.61 -13.75 15.24
CA THR A 23 0.44 -12.41 14.67
C THR A 23 1.29 -12.38 13.40
N ARG A 24 0.65 -12.47 12.23
CA ARG A 24 1.31 -12.19 10.96
C ARG A 24 1.78 -10.75 11.03
N LEU A 25 3.08 -10.54 11.24
CA LEU A 25 3.73 -9.27 10.97
C LEU A 25 3.47 -8.96 9.49
N GLN A 26 2.54 -8.06 9.22
CA GLN A 26 2.35 -7.54 7.88
C GLN A 26 3.60 -6.76 7.53
N ALA A 27 4.32 -7.24 6.50
CA ALA A 27 5.53 -6.57 6.05
C ALA A 27 5.15 -5.20 5.46
N SER A 28 5.80 -4.14 5.92
CA SER A 28 5.67 -2.81 5.32
C SER A 28 6.06 -2.83 3.84
N PRO A 29 5.53 -1.88 3.01
CA PRO A 29 5.96 -1.75 1.62
C PRO A 29 7.47 -1.70 1.49
N ALA A 30 8.01 -2.32 0.44
CA ALA A 30 9.47 -2.33 0.23
C ALA A 30 9.97 -0.95 -0.21
N PRO A 31 11.16 -0.51 0.25
CA PRO A 31 11.82 0.68 -0.28
C PRO A 31 12.10 0.54 -1.78
N LEU A 32 11.99 1.67 -2.51
CA LEU A 32 12.30 1.77 -3.93
C LEU A 32 13.50 2.71 -4.12
N ASP A 33 14.55 2.21 -4.73
CA ASP A 33 15.68 3.06 -5.14
C ASP A 33 15.30 3.82 -6.41
N LEU A 34 15.35 5.15 -6.36
CA LEU A 34 15.05 6.04 -7.49
C LEU A 34 15.98 5.80 -8.68
N ALA A 35 17.22 5.34 -8.44
CA ALA A 35 18.15 4.99 -9.50
C ALA A 35 17.68 3.81 -10.36
N THR A 36 16.82 2.95 -9.82
CA THR A 36 16.29 1.78 -10.54
C THR A 36 15.07 2.08 -11.41
N LEU A 37 14.44 3.25 -11.22
CA LEU A 37 13.29 3.66 -12.01
C LEU A 37 13.63 3.71 -13.51
N ARG A 38 12.76 3.14 -14.34
CA ARG A 38 12.90 3.10 -15.80
C ARG A 38 11.55 3.34 -16.46
N LYS A 39 11.59 3.97 -17.62
CA LYS A 39 10.48 3.97 -18.56
C LYS A 39 10.60 2.70 -19.40
N GLU A 40 9.76 1.72 -19.13
CA GLU A 40 9.80 0.40 -19.79
C GLU A 40 8.74 0.26 -20.88
N THR A 41 7.84 1.24 -21.01
CA THR A 41 6.74 1.27 -21.98
C THR A 41 6.83 2.52 -22.86
N ASP A 42 6.19 2.51 -24.02
CA ASP A 42 6.15 3.67 -24.92
C ASP A 42 5.50 4.88 -24.25
N VAL A 43 4.46 4.63 -23.46
CA VAL A 43 3.77 5.65 -22.66
C VAL A 43 3.97 5.33 -21.18
N ALA A 44 4.50 6.29 -20.43
CA ALA A 44 4.63 6.20 -18.99
C ALA A 44 4.20 7.53 -18.35
N CYS A 45 3.36 7.46 -17.33
CA CYS A 45 2.81 8.64 -16.67
C CYS A 45 2.86 8.51 -15.15
N LEU A 46 3.10 9.64 -14.48
CA LEU A 46 2.91 9.78 -13.05
C LEU A 46 1.67 10.64 -12.75
N TYR A 47 0.83 10.17 -11.85
CA TYR A 47 -0.26 10.93 -11.26
C TYR A 47 0.18 11.45 -9.90
N HIS A 48 0.14 12.76 -9.71
CA HIS A 48 0.63 13.40 -8.50
C HIS A 48 -0.49 13.53 -7.45
N CYS A 49 -0.33 12.88 -6.29
CA CYS A 49 -1.27 12.86 -5.18
C CYS A 49 -0.68 13.60 -3.96
N ASP A 50 -0.79 14.93 -3.95
CA ASP A 50 -0.34 15.83 -2.88
C ASP A 50 -1.52 16.35 -2.01
N PHE A 51 -2.71 15.82 -2.20
CA PHE A 51 -3.98 16.26 -1.64
C PHE A 51 -4.68 15.16 -0.83
N GLY A 52 -5.54 15.56 0.12
CA GLY A 52 -6.34 14.65 0.96
C GLY A 52 -7.84 14.68 0.66
N ASP A 53 -8.31 15.32 -0.42
CA ASP A 53 -9.72 15.34 -0.79
C ASP A 53 -10.16 14.02 -1.45
N ASP A 54 -11.20 13.37 -0.89
CA ASP A 54 -11.67 12.06 -1.33
C ASP A 54 -12.29 12.07 -2.72
N ARG A 55 -12.99 13.16 -3.08
CA ARG A 55 -13.58 13.30 -4.42
C ARG A 55 -12.48 13.43 -5.47
N ARG A 56 -11.45 14.21 -5.15
CA ARG A 56 -10.29 14.41 -6.02
C ARG A 56 -9.51 13.11 -6.21
N PHE A 57 -9.33 12.31 -5.15
CA PHE A 57 -8.70 11.00 -5.24
C PHE A 57 -9.58 10.03 -6.07
N SER A 58 -10.89 10.03 -5.84
CA SER A 58 -11.86 9.26 -6.65
C SER A 58 -11.80 9.64 -8.13
N GLN A 59 -11.69 10.94 -8.45
CA GLN A 59 -11.53 11.45 -9.81
C GLN A 59 -10.20 11.00 -10.42
N MET A 60 -9.11 11.03 -9.65
CA MET A 60 -7.80 10.50 -10.08
C MET A 60 -7.90 9.04 -10.51
N LEU A 61 -8.54 8.19 -9.70
CA LEU A 61 -8.73 6.78 -10.02
C LEU A 61 -9.57 6.58 -11.29
N GLN A 62 -10.60 7.42 -11.49
CA GLN A 62 -11.40 7.40 -12.71
C GLN A 62 -10.57 7.79 -13.93
N ASN A 63 -9.76 8.85 -13.81
CA ASN A 63 -8.88 9.29 -14.91
C ASN A 63 -7.84 8.24 -15.25
N ILE A 64 -7.25 7.56 -14.25
CA ILE A 64 -6.33 6.44 -14.47
C ILE A 64 -7.04 5.30 -15.23
N ASN A 65 -8.26 4.95 -14.82
CA ASN A 65 -9.03 3.91 -15.51
C ASN A 65 -9.29 4.28 -16.98
N ASN A 66 -9.70 5.52 -17.24
CA ASN A 66 -9.93 6.00 -18.60
C ASN A 66 -8.62 6.04 -19.40
N HIS A 67 -7.50 6.42 -18.77
CA HIS A 67 -6.19 6.42 -19.41
C HIS A 67 -5.79 5.00 -19.82
N LEU A 68 -5.90 4.01 -18.92
CA LEU A 68 -5.62 2.60 -19.23
C LEU A 68 -6.51 2.04 -20.33
N SER A 69 -7.80 2.43 -20.39
CA SER A 69 -8.75 1.92 -21.38
C SER A 69 -8.37 2.29 -22.83
N VAL A 70 -7.70 3.42 -23.03
CA VAL A 70 -7.19 3.84 -24.37
C VAL A 70 -6.11 2.86 -24.89
N TYR A 71 -5.43 2.16 -24.00
CA TYR A 71 -4.41 1.16 -24.30
C TYR A 71 -4.88 -0.27 -24.09
N ASP A 72 -6.19 -0.52 -24.04
CA ASP A 72 -6.79 -1.84 -23.82
C ASP A 72 -6.35 -2.51 -22.51
N PHE A 73 -5.96 -1.70 -21.51
CA PHE A 73 -5.36 -2.16 -20.24
C PHE A 73 -4.08 -3.00 -20.41
N ASP A 74 -3.38 -2.82 -21.53
CA ASP A 74 -2.15 -3.54 -21.84
C ASP A 74 -0.94 -2.94 -21.11
N THR A 75 -0.40 -3.69 -20.16
CA THR A 75 0.73 -3.28 -19.31
C THR A 75 2.06 -3.17 -20.08
N LEU A 76 2.13 -3.66 -21.30
CA LEU A 76 3.30 -3.50 -22.19
C LEU A 76 3.27 -2.16 -22.94
N LYS A 77 2.08 -1.55 -23.10
CA LYS A 77 1.92 -0.28 -23.81
C LYS A 77 1.99 0.93 -22.88
N VAL A 78 1.46 0.81 -21.65
CA VAL A 78 1.37 1.94 -20.73
C VAL A 78 1.74 1.57 -19.30
N LYS A 79 2.58 2.38 -18.67
CA LYS A 79 2.92 2.32 -17.24
C LYS A 79 2.37 3.55 -16.54
N ILE A 80 1.62 3.32 -15.45
CA ILE A 80 1.08 4.40 -14.61
C ILE A 80 1.55 4.21 -13.17
N VAL A 81 2.07 5.28 -12.58
CA VAL A 81 2.42 5.33 -11.16
C VAL A 81 1.72 6.51 -10.48
N ILE A 82 1.30 6.31 -9.23
CA ILE A 82 0.83 7.39 -8.36
C ILE A 82 1.99 7.77 -7.44
N VAL A 83 2.37 9.05 -7.41
CA VAL A 83 3.34 9.54 -6.42
C VAL A 83 2.57 10.30 -5.35
N ALA A 84 2.55 9.75 -4.13
CA ALA A 84 1.80 10.30 -3.00
C ALA A 84 2.74 10.91 -1.94
N HIS A 85 2.40 12.12 -1.51
CA HIS A 85 3.03 12.80 -0.37
C HIS A 85 2.06 13.78 0.31
N GLY A 86 2.49 14.38 1.43
CA GLY A 86 1.60 15.26 2.19
C GLY A 86 0.30 14.55 2.55
N ALA A 87 -0.83 15.23 2.34
CA ALA A 87 -2.14 14.66 2.67
C ALA A 87 -2.53 13.43 1.83
N GLY A 88 -1.90 13.21 0.68
CA GLY A 88 -2.16 12.04 -0.18
C GLY A 88 -1.79 10.70 0.46
N ILE A 89 -0.92 10.71 1.49
CA ILE A 89 -0.53 9.48 2.19
C ILE A 89 -1.71 8.82 2.91
N LYS A 90 -2.71 9.61 3.39
CA LYS A 90 -3.85 9.06 4.14
C LYS A 90 -4.57 7.93 3.41
N PHE A 91 -4.65 7.97 2.08
CA PHE A 91 -5.35 6.97 1.26
C PHE A 91 -4.70 5.58 1.27
N PHE A 92 -3.47 5.47 1.74
CA PHE A 92 -2.68 4.25 1.74
C PHE A 92 -2.45 3.67 3.15
N LEU A 93 -3.04 4.30 4.18
CA LEU A 93 -2.99 3.83 5.56
C LEU A 93 -4.09 2.79 5.84
N HIS A 94 -3.84 1.89 6.80
CA HIS A 94 -4.85 0.92 7.28
C HIS A 94 -6.02 1.62 7.98
N ASP A 95 -5.70 2.63 8.79
CA ASP A 95 -6.63 3.50 9.52
C ASP A 95 -5.97 4.86 9.76
N LEU A 96 -6.74 5.85 10.21
CA LEU A 96 -6.28 7.22 10.41
C LEU A 96 -6.02 7.58 11.88
N SER A 97 -6.17 6.67 12.83
CA SER A 97 -5.97 6.93 14.27
C SER A 97 -4.56 7.48 14.53
N GLY A 98 -4.43 8.51 15.38
CA GLY A 98 -3.13 9.10 15.71
C GLY A 98 -2.42 9.77 14.54
N THR A 99 -3.12 10.10 13.46
CA THR A 99 -2.63 10.92 12.36
C THR A 99 -3.32 12.28 12.34
N PRO A 100 -2.86 13.26 11.58
CA PRO A 100 -3.56 14.54 11.41
C PRO A 100 -4.98 14.41 10.86
N TRP A 101 -5.35 13.25 10.34
CA TRP A 101 -6.66 12.96 9.72
C TRP A 101 -7.52 12.02 10.58
N GLN A 102 -7.24 11.87 11.88
CA GLN A 102 -7.93 10.90 12.75
C GLN A 102 -9.44 11.11 12.87
N GLU A 103 -9.93 12.33 12.65
CA GLU A 103 -11.36 12.67 12.65
C GLU A 103 -12.03 12.43 11.28
N GLU A 104 -11.25 12.06 10.27
CA GLU A 104 -11.76 11.80 8.93
C GLU A 104 -12.10 10.32 8.74
N THR A 105 -13.00 10.05 7.80
CA THR A 105 -13.32 8.68 7.36
C THR A 105 -13.07 8.59 5.87
N ILE A 106 -12.27 7.62 5.45
CA ILE A 106 -12.06 7.32 4.03
C ILE A 106 -13.08 6.28 3.60
N ASP A 107 -13.80 6.54 2.51
CA ASP A 107 -14.67 5.54 1.89
C ASP A 107 -13.86 4.30 1.50
N ALA A 108 -14.22 3.16 2.11
CA ALA A 108 -13.55 1.88 1.85
C ALA A 108 -13.60 1.45 0.37
N ASP A 109 -14.56 1.94 -0.42
CA ASP A 109 -14.66 1.64 -1.84
C ASP A 109 -13.58 2.36 -2.66
N ILE A 110 -13.13 3.52 -2.22
CA ILE A 110 -12.03 4.26 -2.86
C ILE A 110 -10.78 3.38 -2.95
N TYR A 111 -10.36 2.76 -1.83
CA TYR A 111 -9.18 1.90 -1.83
C TYR A 111 -9.38 0.62 -2.67
N LYS A 112 -10.57 0.02 -2.65
CA LYS A 112 -10.90 -1.13 -3.51
C LYS A 112 -10.80 -0.77 -4.99
N ARG A 113 -11.20 0.44 -5.38
CA ARG A 113 -11.06 0.94 -6.76
C ARG A 113 -9.58 1.06 -7.14
N PHE A 114 -8.74 1.60 -6.27
CA PHE A 114 -7.29 1.62 -6.49
C PHE A 114 -6.73 0.21 -6.67
N VAL A 115 -7.07 -0.74 -5.77
CA VAL A 115 -6.63 -2.15 -5.85
C VAL A 115 -7.05 -2.81 -7.18
N ARG A 116 -8.21 -2.45 -7.74
CA ARG A 116 -8.60 -2.96 -9.07
C ARG A 116 -7.65 -2.49 -10.18
N LEU A 117 -7.18 -1.24 -10.12
CA LEU A 117 -6.26 -0.68 -11.11
C LEU A 117 -4.86 -1.30 -11.03
N THR A 118 -4.44 -1.79 -9.87
CA THR A 118 -3.13 -2.43 -9.71
C THR A 118 -3.00 -3.74 -10.49
N LYS A 119 -4.12 -4.38 -10.85
CA LYS A 119 -4.15 -5.55 -11.74
C LYS A 119 -3.60 -5.23 -13.15
N PHE A 120 -3.60 -3.95 -13.51
CA PHE A 120 -3.10 -3.42 -14.76
C PHE A 120 -1.77 -2.65 -14.57
N GLY A 121 -0.98 -3.07 -13.57
CA GLY A 121 0.36 -2.56 -13.35
C GLY A 121 0.46 -1.16 -12.71
N VAL A 122 -0.65 -0.60 -12.20
CA VAL A 122 -0.61 0.67 -11.46
C VAL A 122 0.05 0.44 -10.10
N GLU A 123 1.03 1.29 -9.74
CA GLU A 123 1.73 1.28 -8.47
C GLU A 123 1.59 2.62 -7.76
N ALA A 124 1.79 2.65 -6.44
CA ALA A 124 1.87 3.89 -5.68
C ALA A 124 3.21 3.99 -4.93
N TYR A 125 3.87 5.14 -5.10
CA TYR A 125 5.14 5.49 -4.47
C TYR A 125 4.89 6.51 -3.36
N LEU A 126 5.23 6.13 -2.12
CA LEU A 126 4.85 6.80 -0.88
C LEU A 126 6.06 7.50 -0.25
N CYS A 127 5.96 8.79 -0.04
CA CYS A 127 7.04 9.66 0.43
C CYS A 127 7.39 9.44 1.91
N GLN A 128 8.57 8.88 2.22
CA GLN A 128 9.03 8.66 3.60
C GLN A 128 9.16 9.97 4.41
N ILE A 129 9.64 11.06 3.79
CA ILE A 129 9.71 12.37 4.46
C ILE A 129 8.33 12.81 5.00
N THR A 130 7.23 12.45 4.33
CA THR A 130 5.88 12.76 4.84
C THR A 130 5.59 11.99 6.12
N TYR A 131 5.91 10.71 6.18
CA TYR A 131 5.74 9.89 7.38
C TYR A 131 6.55 10.45 8.56
N GLU A 132 7.82 10.77 8.32
CA GLU A 132 8.71 11.36 9.33
C GLU A 132 8.16 12.69 9.86
N ARG A 133 7.80 13.64 8.96
CA ARG A 133 7.28 14.96 9.34
C ARG A 133 5.96 14.90 10.11
N LEU A 134 5.10 13.93 9.80
CA LEU A 134 3.80 13.77 10.43
C LEU A 134 3.84 12.77 11.59
N ASN A 135 5.03 12.23 11.91
CA ASN A 135 5.24 11.22 12.95
C ASN A 135 4.31 10.00 12.79
N ILE A 136 4.18 9.53 11.55
CA ILE A 136 3.38 8.35 11.20
C ILE A 136 4.32 7.15 11.07
N ASP A 137 4.06 6.08 11.82
CA ASP A 137 4.81 4.84 11.69
C ASP A 137 4.57 4.21 10.29
N LEU A 138 5.66 3.82 9.61
CA LEU A 138 5.60 3.16 8.32
C LEU A 138 4.78 1.86 8.35
N ALA A 139 4.75 1.16 9.49
CA ALA A 139 3.95 -0.04 9.70
C ALA A 139 2.43 0.20 9.59
N ARG A 140 1.97 1.45 9.67
CA ARG A 140 0.57 1.82 9.46
C ARG A 140 0.14 1.81 8.00
N THR A 141 1.10 1.71 7.08
CA THR A 141 0.83 1.60 5.66
C THR A 141 0.33 0.19 5.32
N ARG A 142 -0.63 0.12 4.42
CA ARG A 142 -1.06 -1.17 3.84
C ARG A 142 0.13 -1.89 3.20
N SER A 143 0.15 -3.22 3.29
CA SER A 143 1.34 -4.05 3.01
C SER A 143 1.35 -4.69 1.62
N GLU A 144 0.63 -4.13 0.64
CA GLU A 144 0.54 -4.70 -0.69
C GLU A 144 1.78 -4.41 -1.56
N LYS A 145 2.10 -5.34 -2.45
CA LYS A 145 3.31 -5.30 -3.30
C LYS A 145 3.38 -4.11 -4.27
N PHE A 146 2.23 -3.55 -4.61
CA PHE A 146 2.12 -2.37 -5.48
C PHE A 146 2.29 -1.04 -4.74
N LEU A 147 2.51 -1.08 -3.43
CA LEU A 147 2.92 0.07 -2.63
C LEU A 147 4.43 0.01 -2.43
N ARG A 148 5.12 1.12 -2.65
CA ARG A 148 6.57 1.23 -2.46
C ARG A 148 6.92 2.51 -1.74
N PHE A 149 7.85 2.45 -0.81
CA PHE A 149 8.39 3.66 -0.19
C PHE A 149 9.46 4.29 -1.07
N VAL A 150 9.41 5.62 -1.16
CA VAL A 150 10.44 6.44 -1.80
C VAL A 150 10.96 7.47 -0.81
N PRO A 151 12.26 7.83 -0.86
CA PRO A 151 12.85 8.77 0.11
C PRO A 151 12.10 10.11 0.12
N SER A 152 11.77 10.66 -1.05
CA SER A 152 11.07 11.94 -1.21
C SER A 152 10.08 11.87 -2.37
N GLY A 153 8.81 12.20 -2.12
CA GLY A 153 7.80 12.28 -3.19
C GLY A 153 8.13 13.34 -4.23
N VAL A 154 8.57 14.51 -3.80
CA VAL A 154 8.94 15.61 -4.71
C VAL A 154 10.14 15.23 -5.59
N ALA A 155 11.19 14.65 -5.00
CA ALA A 155 12.33 14.15 -5.78
C ALA A 155 11.91 13.05 -6.75
N THR A 156 11.02 12.14 -6.33
CA THR A 156 10.49 11.07 -7.20
C THR A 156 9.73 11.62 -8.39
N VAL A 157 8.92 12.68 -8.20
CA VAL A 157 8.23 13.38 -9.30
C VAL A 157 9.25 13.93 -10.30
N ALA A 158 10.32 14.58 -9.83
CA ALA A 158 11.36 15.11 -10.69
C ALA A 158 12.13 14.01 -11.44
N GLU A 159 12.52 12.95 -10.73
CA GLU A 159 13.24 11.80 -11.30
C GLU A 159 12.42 11.06 -12.37
N LEU A 160 11.14 10.82 -12.12
CA LEU A 160 10.25 10.19 -13.09
C LEU A 160 10.12 11.04 -14.37
N GLN A 161 9.94 12.37 -14.23
CA GLN A 161 9.90 13.26 -15.37
C GLN A 161 11.23 13.26 -16.16
N ALA A 162 12.37 13.31 -15.46
CA ALA A 162 13.70 13.21 -16.09
C ALA A 162 13.89 11.90 -16.87
N LYS A 163 13.20 10.82 -16.46
CA LYS A 163 13.19 9.51 -17.11
C LYS A 163 12.10 9.37 -18.18
N GLY A 164 11.40 10.44 -18.53
CA GLY A 164 10.44 10.50 -19.62
C GLY A 164 9.00 10.11 -19.24
N PHE A 165 8.65 10.10 -17.95
CA PHE A 165 7.25 9.97 -17.52
C PHE A 165 6.51 11.29 -17.70
N GLY A 166 5.34 11.24 -18.33
CA GLY A 166 4.43 12.38 -18.38
C GLY A 166 3.87 12.71 -17.00
N TYR A 167 3.84 13.99 -16.63
CA TYR A 167 3.27 14.47 -15.36
C TYR A 167 1.78 14.80 -15.50
N LEU A 168 0.95 14.22 -14.64
CA LEU A 168 -0.49 14.47 -14.58
C LEU A 168 -0.91 14.91 -13.17
N LYS A 169 -1.55 16.07 -13.12
CA LYS A 169 -2.15 16.63 -11.89
C LYS A 169 -3.66 16.61 -12.01
N ILE A 170 -4.33 16.26 -10.91
CA ILE A 170 -5.79 16.36 -10.79
C ILE A 170 -6.12 17.71 -10.20
N GLY A 171 -6.97 18.46 -10.89
CA GLY A 171 -7.43 19.80 -10.49
C GLY A 171 -8.50 19.79 -9.41
#